data_f7773a2484380c63f76b168e23110163
#
_entry.id   f7773a2484380c63f76b168e23110163
#
_cell.length_a   1.000
_cell.length_b   1.000
_cell.length_c   1.000
_cell.angle_alpha   90.00
_cell.angle_beta   90.00
_cell.angle_gamma   90.00
#
_symmetry.space_group_name_H-M   'P 1'
#
loop_
_entity.id
_entity.type
_entity.pdbx_description
1 polymer ?
#
loop_
_entity_poly.entity_id
_entity_poly.type
_entity_poly.pdbx_seq_one_letter_code
_entity_poly.pdbx_strand_id
1 'polypeptide(L)'
;MTLHHDPKSQAGNQSKASNVLEQEKSDENAAHDPEGKERSVEVSTMLKLINWFFKLLLPFLVIGGGAFVAWNLVSTKPQVDRRPPSEKTYAVQVSPAKRFDHQPNIILYGTVSAARNVDLRALVSGEVIWVSPELVEGRNVQIGQALVRIDPFDYEGAIREAQANLAEAKAKLTETSASIASDEAALQRLLEQQAFARSDLERAEKLAKSGSLTRQALEGRKLILSQRQQSVEARENNLIVLKARIEQQDANVERLVWRLEQARRNLADTTLKAPFTGLVQSRSVDLGRSVSGNDTLVSLYDPDQMDVRFTLSDTQYGRLISKDNKLVGRKINVNWKLGDVVQSHQAIIERVAPEVNAANGGIEVYARVAEGSRLRTGTFVELVVPDKIYKDTIEVPQAALYGGSRVYINRNGRMQPQDVSVMAYLGDTVLIDGTVFEPATEIITTRVAEAGPGLKLVVPGREKQSASDAKGQNMNSVGGKRATGEKSKAARKEPVKGVASPPNNADQEAKQ
;
A
#
# COMPACT_ATOMS: atom_id res chain seq x y z
N MET A 1 49.56 -23.59 -4.96
CA MET A 1 50.22 -23.34 -3.69
C MET A 1 49.12 -23.32 -2.66
N THR A 2 48.68 -24.51 -2.21
CA THR A 2 49.08 -25.20 -0.94
C THR A 2 48.84 -24.32 0.26
N LEU A 3 48.05 -24.62 1.26
CA LEU A 3 47.64 -25.78 2.05
C LEU A 3 46.56 -25.28 3.01
N HIS A 4 45.44 -25.92 3.23
CA HIS A 4 45.22 -26.96 4.24
C HIS A 4 45.28 -26.46 5.69
N HIS A 5 44.18 -26.44 6.41
CA HIS A 5 44.02 -27.26 7.62
C HIS A 5 42.62 -27.04 8.28
N ASP A 6 41.81 -28.02 8.20
CA ASP A 6 40.95 -28.51 9.25
C ASP A 6 41.79 -29.43 10.16
N PRO A 7 41.53 -29.78 11.39
CA PRO A 7 40.31 -30.39 11.87
C PRO A 7 39.99 -30.30 13.38
N LYS A 8 38.79 -30.88 13.71
CA LYS A 8 38.47 -31.67 14.95
C LYS A 8 38.61 -30.95 16.31
N SER A 9 37.80 -31.15 17.29
CA SER A 9 37.07 -32.33 17.76
C SER A 9 36.34 -31.98 19.04
N GLN A 10 35.33 -32.77 19.30
CA GLN A 10 34.92 -33.41 20.55
C GLN A 10 34.19 -32.52 21.57
N ALA A 11 33.03 -32.94 21.83
CA ALA A 11 32.51 -34.05 22.66
C ALA A 11 32.08 -33.55 24.01
N GLY A 12 31.00 -33.94 24.38
CA GLY A 12 30.63 -34.68 25.57
C GLY A 12 29.58 -33.96 26.36
N ASN A 13 28.59 -34.49 26.57
CA ASN A 13 28.12 -35.57 27.46
C ASN A 13 26.86 -35.12 28.19
N GLN A 14 25.80 -35.83 28.00
CA GLN A 14 25.18 -36.73 28.99
C GLN A 14 24.63 -35.98 30.20
N SER A 15 23.46 -36.20 30.66
CA SER A 15 22.92 -37.49 31.06
C SER A 15 21.49 -37.23 31.55
N LYS A 16 20.59 -38.05 31.15
CA LYS A 16 19.93 -39.05 31.99
C LYS A 16 18.90 -38.47 32.96
N ALA A 17 17.83 -38.99 33.08
CA ALA A 17 17.23 -40.32 33.00
C ALA A 17 15.94 -40.21 33.77
N SER A 18 14.98 -40.79 33.27
CA SER A 18 14.50 -42.12 33.61
C SER A 18 13.49 -42.08 34.71
N ASN A 19 12.37 -42.58 34.36
CA ASN A 19 11.90 -43.96 34.60
C ASN A 19 11.45 -44.12 36.01
N VAL A 20 10.45 -44.82 36.33
CA VAL A 20 10.09 -46.22 36.04
C VAL A 20 8.85 -46.47 36.89
N LEU A 21 7.79 -46.94 36.28
CA LEU A 21 7.40 -48.35 36.33
C LEU A 21 7.00 -48.83 37.73
N GLU A 22 5.89 -49.36 37.69
CA GLU A 22 5.55 -50.79 37.73
C GLU A 22 5.14 -51.25 39.10
N GLN A 23 3.98 -51.78 39.06
CA GLN A 23 3.68 -53.23 39.20
C GLN A 23 3.82 -53.73 40.61
N GLU A 24 3.00 -54.40 41.00
CA GLU A 24 2.56 -55.81 41.01
C GLU A 24 2.00 -56.21 42.41
N LYS A 25 0.91 -56.80 42.33
CA LYS A 25 0.63 -58.20 42.65
C LYS A 25 0.75 -58.61 44.13
N SER A 26 -0.23 -59.16 44.54
CA SER A 26 -0.63 -60.57 44.70
C SER A 26 -0.46 -61.11 46.10
N ASP A 27 -1.43 -61.87 46.37
CA ASP A 27 -1.43 -63.17 47.03
C ASP A 27 -1.29 -63.19 48.61
N GLU A 28 -2.15 -63.77 49.10
CA GLU A 28 -2.41 -65.21 49.39
C GLU A 28 -2.42 -65.52 50.85
N ASN A 29 -3.40 -66.25 51.14
CA ASN A 29 -3.40 -67.44 52.01
C ASN A 29 -3.54 -67.30 53.51
N ALA A 30 -4.47 -67.93 53.88
CA ALA A 30 -4.61 -69.28 54.49
C ALA A 30 -4.92 -69.25 55.97
N ALA A 31 -6.00 -69.84 56.19
CA ALA A 31 -6.20 -71.06 57.03
C ALA A 31 -5.89 -70.93 58.50
N HIS A 32 -6.85 -71.18 59.27
CA HIS A 32 -6.84 -72.38 60.15
C HIS A 32 -8.11 -72.48 60.97
N ASP A 33 -8.77 -73.59 60.75
CA ASP A 33 -9.63 -74.26 61.71
C ASP A 33 -8.77 -74.79 62.90
N PRO A 34 -9.19 -75.14 64.05
CA PRO A 34 -10.14 -76.24 64.25
C PRO A 34 -11.01 -76.23 65.51
N GLU A 35 -11.99 -77.12 65.48
CA GLU A 35 -12.46 -78.11 66.42
C GLU A 35 -12.77 -77.75 67.90
N GLY A 36 -13.90 -78.33 68.27
CA GLY A 36 -14.21 -78.71 69.64
C GLY A 36 -15.71 -78.89 69.86
N LYS A 37 -16.24 -79.99 69.44
CA LYS A 37 -16.76 -81.15 70.19
C LYS A 37 -17.72 -80.91 71.36
N GLU A 38 -18.87 -81.49 71.06
CA GLU A 38 -19.72 -82.42 71.92
C GLU A 38 -20.44 -81.86 73.17
N ARG A 39 -21.72 -82.00 73.22
CA ARG A 39 -22.40 -83.18 73.79
C ARG A 39 -23.93 -83.05 73.68
N SER A 40 -24.45 -84.16 73.33
CA SER A 40 -25.82 -84.64 73.37
C SER A 40 -26.55 -84.51 74.72
N VAL A 41 -27.84 -84.25 74.65
CA VAL A 41 -28.81 -84.97 75.48
C VAL A 41 -30.17 -85.13 74.77
N GLU A 42 -30.63 -86.34 74.66
CA GLU A 42 -31.97 -86.77 74.21
C GLU A 42 -33.06 -86.26 75.08
N VAL A 43 -34.18 -85.81 74.56
CA VAL A 43 -35.49 -86.02 75.15
C VAL A 43 -36.62 -86.02 74.11
N SER A 44 -37.31 -87.16 74.11
CA SER A 44 -38.72 -87.39 73.93
C SER A 44 -39.45 -87.17 72.62
N THR A 45 -39.91 -88.24 72.09
CA THR A 45 -40.65 -88.65 70.90
C THR A 45 -42.12 -88.10 70.77
N MET A 46 -42.59 -87.18 71.55
CA MET A 46 -43.97 -86.69 71.47
C MET A 46 -44.17 -85.36 70.74
N LEU A 47 -43.10 -84.64 70.52
CA LEU A 47 -43.10 -83.32 69.81
C LEU A 47 -42.88 -83.48 68.30
N LYS A 48 -42.59 -84.68 67.78
CA LYS A 48 -42.22 -84.90 66.39
C LYS A 48 -43.43 -84.88 65.43
N LEU A 49 -44.64 -85.11 65.87
CA LEU A 49 -45.86 -85.15 65.02
C LEU A 49 -46.47 -83.75 64.80
N ILE A 50 -46.36 -82.85 65.73
CA ILE A 50 -46.88 -81.46 65.58
C ILE A 50 -45.93 -80.64 64.74
N ASN A 51 -44.65 -80.88 64.83
CA ASN A 51 -43.64 -80.15 64.08
C ASN A 51 -43.64 -80.56 62.60
N TRP A 52 -44.06 -81.73 62.22
CA TRP A 52 -44.17 -82.22 60.84
C TRP A 52 -45.37 -81.58 60.14
N PHE A 53 -46.49 -81.36 60.81
CA PHE A 53 -47.65 -80.67 60.22
C PHE A 53 -47.38 -79.18 60.03
N PHE A 54 -46.68 -78.56 60.97
CA PHE A 54 -46.29 -77.15 60.83
C PHE A 54 -45.21 -76.94 59.74
N LYS A 55 -44.29 -77.89 59.53
CA LYS A 55 -43.28 -77.84 58.49
C LYS A 55 -43.89 -78.02 57.09
N LEU A 56 -45.00 -78.71 56.96
CA LEU A 56 -45.66 -78.85 55.65
C LEU A 56 -46.59 -77.70 55.32
N LEU A 57 -47.19 -77.05 56.34
CA LEU A 57 -48.12 -75.95 56.12
C LEU A 57 -47.41 -74.60 55.97
N LEU A 58 -46.23 -74.40 56.63
CA LEU A 58 -45.51 -73.17 56.62
C LEU A 58 -44.99 -72.78 55.21
N PRO A 59 -44.43 -73.68 54.39
CA PRO A 59 -44.01 -73.31 53.04
C PRO A 59 -45.18 -72.90 52.10
N PHE A 60 -46.37 -73.55 52.27
CA PHE A 60 -47.53 -73.17 51.49
C PHE A 60 -48.09 -71.78 51.87
N LEU A 61 -48.00 -71.42 53.17
CA LEU A 61 -48.45 -70.13 53.65
C LEU A 61 -47.48 -69.02 53.23
N VAL A 62 -46.16 -69.32 53.20
CA VAL A 62 -45.12 -68.40 52.73
C VAL A 62 -45.24 -68.19 51.21
N ILE A 63 -45.45 -69.30 50.45
CA ILE A 63 -45.65 -69.25 49.02
C ILE A 63 -46.96 -68.51 48.67
N GLY A 64 -48.06 -68.80 49.39
CA GLY A 64 -49.36 -68.12 49.23
C GLY A 64 -49.29 -66.65 49.60
N GLY A 65 -48.62 -66.33 50.72
CA GLY A 65 -48.36 -64.94 51.15
C GLY A 65 -47.47 -64.15 50.11
N GLY A 66 -46.41 -64.88 49.70
CA GLY A 66 -45.52 -64.32 48.67
C GLY A 66 -46.24 -64.07 47.32
N ALA A 67 -47.10 -65.01 46.89
CA ALA A 67 -47.88 -64.85 45.69
C ALA A 67 -48.94 -63.76 45.83
N PHE A 68 -49.56 -63.58 46.99
CA PHE A 68 -50.52 -62.51 47.28
C PHE A 68 -49.83 -61.13 47.29
N VAL A 69 -48.66 -61.04 47.96
CA VAL A 69 -47.87 -59.77 47.90
C VAL A 69 -47.38 -59.48 46.50
N ALA A 70 -46.89 -60.47 45.76
CA ALA A 70 -46.47 -60.34 44.41
C ALA A 70 -47.64 -59.92 43.48
N TRP A 71 -48.84 -60.51 43.69
CA TRP A 71 -50.00 -60.11 42.91
C TRP A 71 -50.49 -58.69 43.25
N ASN A 72 -50.46 -58.32 44.54
CA ASN A 72 -50.77 -56.95 44.96
C ASN A 72 -49.77 -55.95 44.47
N LEU A 73 -48.47 -56.25 44.44
CA LEU A 73 -47.42 -55.38 43.85
C LEU A 73 -47.51 -55.27 42.34
N VAL A 74 -47.96 -56.31 41.67
CA VAL A 74 -48.15 -56.30 40.24
C VAL A 74 -49.43 -55.57 39.87
N SER A 75 -50.54 -55.75 40.67
CA SER A 75 -51.79 -55.04 40.37
C SER A 75 -51.85 -53.59 40.79
N THR A 76 -50.93 -53.12 41.66
CA THR A 76 -50.76 -51.72 42.08
C THR A 76 -49.69 -50.95 41.29
N LYS A 77 -49.15 -51.53 40.23
CA LYS A 77 -48.22 -50.73 39.36
C LYS A 77 -48.97 -49.55 38.84
N PRO A 78 -48.57 -48.28 39.12
CA PRO A 78 -49.16 -47.15 38.52
C PRO A 78 -48.86 -47.25 36.99
N GLN A 79 -49.87 -47.15 36.17
CA GLN A 79 -49.68 -46.97 34.74
C GLN A 79 -48.91 -45.68 34.56
N VAL A 80 -47.63 -45.80 34.18
CA VAL A 80 -46.85 -44.65 33.73
C VAL A 80 -47.47 -44.22 32.39
N ASP A 81 -48.23 -43.12 32.41
CA ASP A 81 -48.64 -42.46 31.18
C ASP A 81 -47.37 -42.25 30.35
N ARG A 82 -47.26 -42.99 29.27
CA ARG A 82 -46.24 -42.74 28.24
C ARG A 82 -46.61 -41.41 27.61
N ARG A 83 -46.07 -40.31 28.22
CA ARG A 83 -46.07 -39.04 27.51
C ARG A 83 -45.36 -39.28 26.19
N PRO A 84 -45.97 -38.93 25.03
CA PRO A 84 -45.28 -39.03 23.78
C PRO A 84 -43.93 -38.27 23.88
N PRO A 85 -42.82 -38.77 23.32
CA PRO A 85 -41.55 -38.10 23.43
C PRO A 85 -41.71 -36.66 22.92
N SER A 86 -41.55 -35.70 23.84
CA SER A 86 -41.59 -34.29 23.45
C SER A 86 -40.46 -34.06 22.47
N GLU A 87 -40.80 -33.67 21.21
CA GLU A 87 -39.80 -33.29 20.23
C GLU A 87 -38.87 -32.24 20.86
N LYS A 88 -37.58 -32.51 20.84
CA LYS A 88 -36.56 -31.52 21.29
C LYS A 88 -36.75 -30.26 20.46
N THR A 89 -36.93 -29.16 21.13
CA THR A 89 -37.07 -27.84 20.48
C THR A 89 -35.79 -27.06 20.74
N TYR A 90 -35.27 -26.43 19.67
CA TYR A 90 -34.02 -25.64 19.74
C TYR A 90 -34.36 -24.16 19.66
N ALA A 91 -33.89 -23.41 20.67
CA ALA A 91 -34.02 -21.96 20.67
C ALA A 91 -32.99 -21.37 19.72
N VAL A 92 -33.43 -20.65 18.68
CA VAL A 92 -32.54 -20.07 17.66
C VAL A 92 -32.92 -18.60 17.38
N GLN A 93 -31.91 -17.83 17.07
CA GLN A 93 -32.09 -16.48 16.51
C GLN A 93 -32.24 -16.60 15.00
N VAL A 94 -33.09 -15.78 14.43
CA VAL A 94 -33.27 -15.71 12.98
C VAL A 94 -33.10 -14.27 12.51
N SER A 95 -32.53 -14.13 11.33
CA SER A 95 -32.45 -12.85 10.62
C SER A 95 -33.19 -12.95 9.30
N PRO A 96 -34.00 -11.94 8.92
CA PRO A 96 -34.66 -11.95 7.63
C PRO A 96 -33.62 -11.83 6.50
N ALA A 97 -33.80 -12.59 5.44
CA ALA A 97 -32.99 -12.54 4.23
C ALA A 97 -33.24 -11.23 3.46
N LYS A 98 -32.54 -10.18 3.86
CA LYS A 98 -32.54 -8.88 3.19
C LYS A 98 -31.38 -8.80 2.24
N ARG A 99 -31.63 -8.59 0.95
CA ARG A 99 -30.59 -8.42 -0.07
C ARG A 99 -30.15 -6.97 -0.11
N PHE A 100 -28.85 -6.77 -0.11
CA PHE A 100 -28.21 -5.46 -0.27
C PHE A 100 -26.96 -5.61 -1.12
N ASP A 101 -26.57 -4.50 -1.73
CA ASP A 101 -25.27 -4.36 -2.34
C ASP A 101 -24.26 -4.03 -1.24
N HIS A 102 -23.34 -4.94 -0.97
CA HIS A 102 -22.32 -4.78 0.06
C HIS A 102 -20.98 -4.42 -0.57
N GLN A 103 -20.33 -3.37 -0.05
CA GLN A 103 -18.97 -3.02 -0.38
C GLN A 103 -18.09 -3.13 0.87
N PRO A 104 -17.50 -4.28 1.13
CA PRO A 104 -16.63 -4.46 2.28
C PRO A 104 -15.36 -3.64 2.16
N ASN A 105 -14.70 -3.43 3.29
CA ASN A 105 -13.38 -2.80 3.34
C ASN A 105 -12.30 -3.85 3.57
N ILE A 106 -11.22 -3.73 2.82
CA ILE A 106 -9.99 -4.49 3.03
C ILE A 106 -9.10 -3.65 3.94
N ILE A 107 -8.71 -4.19 5.09
CA ILE A 107 -7.75 -3.57 5.99
C ILE A 107 -6.37 -4.03 5.56
N LEU A 108 -5.50 -3.08 5.27
CA LEU A 108 -4.12 -3.29 4.87
C LEU A 108 -3.21 -2.42 5.71
N TYR A 109 -1.92 -2.69 5.64
CA TYR A 109 -0.91 -1.90 6.32
C TYR A 109 0.11 -1.40 5.30
N GLY A 110 0.60 -0.20 5.53
CA GLY A 110 1.55 0.41 4.64
C GLY A 110 2.50 1.36 5.36
N THR A 111 3.50 1.82 4.64
CA THR A 111 4.48 2.78 5.13
C THR A 111 4.40 4.05 4.30
N VAL A 112 4.39 5.18 4.99
CA VAL A 112 4.42 6.51 4.37
C VAL A 112 5.84 6.77 3.85
N SER A 113 5.96 7.22 2.62
CA SER A 113 7.20 7.67 2.00
C SER A 113 6.98 8.99 1.29
N ALA A 114 8.01 9.81 1.20
CA ALA A 114 7.93 10.99 0.37
C ALA A 114 7.94 10.57 -1.11
N ALA A 115 7.03 11.13 -1.90
CA ALA A 115 7.00 10.90 -3.34
C ALA A 115 8.21 11.58 -4.03
N ARG A 116 8.72 12.64 -3.41
CA ARG A 116 9.89 13.38 -3.87
C ARG A 116 10.93 13.43 -2.75
N ASN A 117 12.00 12.70 -2.95
CA ASN A 117 13.19 12.69 -2.09
C ASN A 117 14.42 12.89 -2.95
N VAL A 118 15.37 13.68 -2.49
CA VAL A 118 16.63 13.93 -3.19
C VAL A 118 17.80 13.96 -2.22
N ASP A 119 18.86 13.26 -2.58
CA ASP A 119 20.15 13.36 -1.94
C ASP A 119 21.00 14.36 -2.69
N LEU A 120 21.22 15.51 -2.09
CA LEU A 120 22.05 16.56 -2.63
C LEU A 120 23.51 16.21 -2.38
N ARG A 121 24.26 16.12 -3.46
CA ARG A 121 25.68 15.77 -3.44
C ARG A 121 26.54 16.98 -3.78
N ALA A 122 27.77 16.98 -3.28
CA ALA A 122 28.77 17.93 -3.73
C ALA A 122 29.04 17.71 -5.21
N LEU A 123 28.92 18.75 -6.02
CA LEU A 123 29.21 18.72 -7.45
C LEU A 123 30.70 19.01 -7.72
N VAL A 124 31.38 19.67 -6.77
CA VAL A 124 32.78 20.03 -6.80
C VAL A 124 33.44 19.69 -5.47
N SER A 125 34.75 19.55 -5.47
CA SER A 125 35.56 19.24 -4.26
C SER A 125 36.04 20.51 -3.60
N GLY A 126 36.28 20.49 -2.30
CA GLY A 126 36.85 21.61 -1.54
C GLY A 126 36.47 21.60 -0.08
N GLU A 127 36.90 22.60 0.66
CA GLU A 127 36.53 22.82 2.05
C GLU A 127 35.20 23.55 2.18
N VAL A 128 34.35 23.12 3.10
CA VAL A 128 33.09 23.79 3.39
C VAL A 128 33.33 25.01 4.26
N ILE A 129 33.15 26.19 3.68
CA ILE A 129 33.38 27.49 4.37
C ILE A 129 32.11 28.07 5.00
N TRP A 130 30.94 27.54 4.63
CA TRP A 130 29.67 28.02 5.17
C TRP A 130 28.60 26.95 5.05
N VAL A 131 27.80 26.82 6.11
CA VAL A 131 26.61 25.96 6.17
C VAL A 131 25.45 26.83 6.65
N SER A 132 24.29 26.70 5.99
CA SER A 132 23.10 27.45 6.38
C SER A 132 22.68 27.14 7.82
N PRO A 133 22.39 28.15 8.67
CA PRO A 133 21.85 27.91 10.00
C PRO A 133 20.49 27.19 10.01
N GLU A 134 19.78 27.23 8.91
CA GLU A 134 18.50 26.53 8.72
C GLU A 134 18.68 25.09 8.26
N LEU A 135 19.87 24.69 7.91
CA LEU A 135 20.21 23.32 7.51
C LEU A 135 20.32 22.41 8.73
N VAL A 136 19.18 22.20 9.39
CA VAL A 136 19.01 21.34 10.56
C VAL A 136 17.89 20.37 10.27
N GLU A 137 18.06 19.11 10.69
CA GLU A 137 17.06 18.06 10.49
C GLU A 137 15.67 18.48 10.99
N GLY A 138 14.66 18.26 10.16
CA GLY A 138 13.27 18.64 10.44
C GLY A 138 12.95 20.12 10.19
N ARG A 139 13.91 20.95 9.76
CA ARG A 139 13.64 22.34 9.32
C ARG A 139 13.26 22.40 7.84
N ASN A 140 12.45 23.40 7.52
CA ASN A 140 12.03 23.66 6.15
C ASN A 140 13.05 24.58 5.46
N VAL A 141 13.37 24.26 4.21
CA VAL A 141 14.22 25.05 3.31
C VAL A 141 13.43 25.43 2.06
N GLN A 142 13.72 26.61 1.50
CA GLN A 142 13.02 27.11 0.32
C GLN A 142 13.79 26.79 -0.97
N ILE A 143 13.07 26.65 -2.08
CA ILE A 143 13.66 26.49 -3.40
C ILE A 143 14.67 27.62 -3.68
N GLY A 144 15.87 27.27 -4.20
CA GLY A 144 16.94 28.21 -4.53
C GLY A 144 17.74 28.71 -3.32
N GLN A 145 17.34 28.40 -2.08
CA GLN A 145 18.07 28.76 -0.87
C GLN A 145 19.44 28.08 -0.88
N ALA A 146 20.49 28.87 -0.60
CA ALA A 146 21.84 28.32 -0.43
C ALA A 146 21.90 27.51 0.88
N LEU A 147 22.39 26.27 0.77
CA LEU A 147 22.50 25.34 1.89
C LEU A 147 23.93 25.19 2.37
N VAL A 148 24.86 25.04 1.44
CA VAL A 148 26.29 24.85 1.71
C VAL A 148 27.11 25.66 0.73
N ARG A 149 28.23 26.22 1.16
CA ARG A 149 29.23 26.86 0.29
C ARG A 149 30.58 26.20 0.51
N ILE A 150 31.15 25.79 -0.61
CA ILE A 150 32.51 25.26 -0.71
C ILE A 150 33.43 26.44 -1.06
N ASP A 151 34.68 26.40 -0.64
CA ASP A 151 35.65 27.46 -0.92
C ASP A 151 35.74 27.74 -2.43
N PRO A 152 35.46 28.96 -2.89
CA PRO A 152 35.44 29.30 -4.30
C PRO A 152 36.83 29.72 -4.83
N PHE A 153 37.86 29.83 -4.00
CA PHE A 153 39.14 30.46 -4.35
C PHE A 153 39.77 29.88 -5.61
N ASP A 154 39.91 28.56 -5.70
CA ASP A 154 40.50 27.87 -6.84
C ASP A 154 39.62 27.98 -8.09
N TYR A 155 38.30 27.95 -7.92
CA TYR A 155 37.34 28.08 -9.02
C TYR A 155 37.29 29.49 -9.60
N GLU A 156 37.43 30.53 -8.77
CA GLU A 156 37.61 31.90 -9.21
C GLU A 156 38.93 32.10 -9.93
N GLY A 157 40.00 31.45 -9.45
CA GLY A 157 41.28 31.39 -10.12
C GLY A 157 41.18 30.79 -11.53
N ALA A 158 40.48 29.66 -11.66
CA ALA A 158 40.27 28.99 -12.94
C ALA A 158 39.48 29.85 -13.94
N ILE A 159 38.49 30.65 -13.44
CA ILE A 159 37.79 31.61 -14.31
C ILE A 159 38.74 32.69 -14.82
N ARG A 160 39.56 33.29 -13.94
CA ARG A 160 40.53 34.32 -14.35
C ARG A 160 41.52 33.78 -15.40
N GLU A 161 42.00 32.57 -15.20
CA GLU A 161 42.87 31.89 -16.18
C GLU A 161 42.17 31.65 -17.51
N ALA A 162 40.94 31.09 -17.51
CA ALA A 162 40.18 30.86 -18.74
C ALA A 162 39.84 32.15 -19.47
N GLN A 163 39.58 33.25 -18.75
CA GLN A 163 39.34 34.58 -19.33
C GLN A 163 40.59 35.13 -20.01
N ALA A 164 41.80 35.01 -19.37
CA ALA A 164 43.06 35.46 -19.93
C ALA A 164 43.39 34.69 -21.23
N ASN A 165 43.27 33.35 -21.18
CA ASN A 165 43.51 32.50 -22.35
C ASN A 165 42.56 32.82 -23.53
N LEU A 166 41.30 33.10 -23.24
CA LEU A 166 40.31 33.51 -24.23
C LEU A 166 40.64 34.89 -24.82
N ALA A 167 41.06 35.86 -23.99
CA ALA A 167 41.50 37.16 -24.42
C ALA A 167 42.72 37.11 -25.36
N GLU A 168 43.71 36.29 -25.02
CA GLU A 168 44.87 36.04 -25.87
C GLU A 168 44.47 35.46 -27.24
N ALA A 169 43.60 34.44 -27.27
CA ALA A 169 43.16 33.84 -28.51
C ALA A 169 42.39 34.82 -29.39
N LYS A 170 41.53 35.65 -28.80
CA LYS A 170 40.80 36.72 -29.51
C LYS A 170 41.75 37.78 -30.09
N ALA A 171 42.79 38.16 -29.32
CA ALA A 171 43.81 39.10 -29.82
C ALA A 171 44.52 38.52 -31.05
N LYS A 172 44.89 37.24 -31.02
CA LYS A 172 45.51 36.52 -32.13
C LYS A 172 44.63 36.40 -33.37
N LEU A 173 43.32 36.19 -33.18
CA LEU A 173 42.31 36.20 -34.24
C LEU A 173 42.23 37.58 -34.89
N THR A 174 42.22 38.65 -34.08
CA THR A 174 42.22 40.04 -34.56
C THR A 174 43.48 40.37 -35.34
N GLU A 175 44.65 39.96 -34.90
CA GLU A 175 45.94 40.13 -35.61
C GLU A 175 45.90 39.46 -36.99
N THR A 176 45.44 38.21 -37.04
CA THR A 176 45.32 37.49 -38.32
C THR A 176 44.30 38.13 -39.24
N SER A 177 43.16 38.61 -38.73
CA SER A 177 42.15 39.32 -39.47
C SER A 177 42.70 40.62 -40.08
N ALA A 178 43.48 41.37 -39.32
CA ALA A 178 44.18 42.57 -39.82
C ALA A 178 45.20 42.24 -40.93
N SER A 179 45.91 41.11 -40.79
CA SER A 179 46.86 40.62 -41.82
C SER A 179 46.12 40.28 -43.11
N ILE A 180 44.94 39.64 -43.05
CA ILE A 180 44.11 39.34 -44.21
C ILE A 180 43.66 40.64 -44.89
N ALA A 181 43.19 41.62 -44.14
CA ALA A 181 42.73 42.91 -44.72
C ALA A 181 43.89 43.62 -45.45
N SER A 182 45.10 43.57 -44.88
CA SER A 182 46.28 44.10 -45.50
C SER A 182 46.65 43.40 -46.84
N ASP A 183 46.56 42.04 -46.82
CA ASP A 183 46.85 41.19 -47.95
C ASP A 183 45.81 41.31 -49.06
N GLU A 184 44.53 41.48 -48.73
CA GLU A 184 43.45 41.74 -49.67
C GLU A 184 43.63 43.09 -50.34
N ALA A 185 44.00 44.15 -49.60
CA ALA A 185 44.35 45.42 -50.15
C ALA A 185 45.58 45.35 -51.10
N ALA A 186 46.58 44.52 -50.76
CA ALA A 186 47.73 44.26 -51.62
C ALA A 186 47.36 43.50 -52.91
N LEU A 187 46.46 42.50 -52.78
CA LEU A 187 45.96 41.75 -53.94
C LEU A 187 45.22 42.68 -54.93
N GLN A 188 44.40 43.59 -54.43
CA GLN A 188 43.72 44.57 -55.30
C GLN A 188 44.71 45.41 -56.13
N ARG A 189 45.79 45.90 -55.53
CA ARG A 189 46.86 46.64 -56.25
C ARG A 189 47.53 45.76 -57.28
N LEU A 190 47.78 44.50 -57.02
CA LEU A 190 48.38 43.55 -57.95
C LEU A 190 47.46 43.26 -59.15
N LEU A 191 46.17 43.11 -58.89
CA LEU A 191 45.14 42.93 -59.97
C LEU A 191 45.07 44.12 -60.85
N GLU A 192 45.12 45.36 -60.32
CA GLU A 192 45.19 46.59 -61.17
C GLU A 192 46.45 46.60 -62.05
N GLN A 193 47.62 46.25 -61.46
CA GLN A 193 48.89 46.17 -62.25
C GLN A 193 48.81 45.10 -63.34
N GLN A 194 48.18 43.95 -63.04
CA GLN A 194 47.96 42.92 -64.05
C GLN A 194 47.03 43.37 -65.14
N ALA A 195 45.95 44.08 -64.81
CA ALA A 195 45.04 44.68 -65.82
C ALA A 195 45.75 45.68 -66.73
N PHE A 196 46.59 46.52 -66.14
CA PHE A 196 47.42 47.46 -67.00
C PHE A 196 48.39 46.70 -67.91
N ALA A 197 49.11 45.69 -67.43
CA ALA A 197 50.04 44.88 -68.21
C ALA A 197 49.30 44.12 -69.34
N ARG A 198 48.07 43.63 -69.06
CA ARG A 198 47.22 42.96 -70.06
C ARG A 198 46.79 43.93 -71.14
N SER A 199 46.30 45.12 -70.79
CA SER A 199 45.91 46.15 -71.74
C SER A 199 47.13 46.64 -72.61
N ASP A 200 48.34 46.71 -71.97
CA ASP A 200 49.56 47.07 -72.70
C ASP A 200 49.99 45.99 -73.74
N LEU A 201 49.87 44.70 -73.33
CA LEU A 201 50.09 43.58 -74.25
C LEU A 201 49.10 43.56 -75.38
N GLU A 202 47.81 43.79 -75.16
CA GLU A 202 46.78 43.88 -76.20
C GLU A 202 47.09 45.00 -77.23
N ARG A 203 47.57 46.18 -76.78
CA ARG A 203 48.02 47.23 -77.61
C ARG A 203 49.26 46.85 -78.45
N ALA A 204 50.25 46.21 -77.77
CA ALA A 204 51.46 45.74 -78.38
C ALA A 204 51.20 44.64 -79.43
N GLU A 205 50.23 43.75 -79.24
CA GLU A 205 49.82 42.73 -80.19
C GLU A 205 49.18 43.39 -81.49
N LYS A 206 48.37 44.42 -81.29
CA LYS A 206 47.83 45.19 -82.43
C LYS A 206 48.94 45.88 -83.26
N LEU A 207 49.89 46.50 -82.58
CA LEU A 207 51.01 47.15 -83.22
C LEU A 207 52.01 46.16 -83.90
N ALA A 208 52.20 45.01 -83.35
CA ALA A 208 53.00 43.94 -83.96
C ALA A 208 52.34 43.40 -85.23
N LYS A 209 50.99 43.21 -85.21
CA LYS A 209 50.23 42.84 -86.46
C LYS A 209 50.35 43.86 -87.58
N SER A 210 50.46 45.13 -87.25
CA SER A 210 50.68 46.22 -88.24
C SER A 210 52.15 46.42 -88.68
N GLY A 211 53.09 45.61 -88.11
CA GLY A 211 54.51 45.71 -88.39
C GLY A 211 55.23 46.87 -87.68
N SER A 212 54.55 47.60 -86.77
CA SER A 212 55.06 48.79 -86.07
C SER A 212 55.80 48.46 -84.76
N LEU A 213 55.85 47.14 -84.35
CA LEU A 213 56.54 46.70 -83.13
C LEU A 213 57.40 45.45 -83.39
N THR A 214 58.58 45.40 -82.81
CA THR A 214 59.52 44.26 -82.92
C THR A 214 59.04 43.04 -82.13
N ARG A 215 59.35 41.82 -82.59
CA ARG A 215 59.02 40.59 -81.94
C ARG A 215 59.59 40.51 -80.49
N GLN A 216 60.82 41.01 -80.31
CA GLN A 216 61.47 41.08 -78.98
C GLN A 216 60.69 41.99 -78.02
N ALA A 217 60.18 43.14 -78.46
CA ALA A 217 59.37 44.00 -77.61
C ALA A 217 58.00 43.38 -77.22
N LEU A 218 57.36 42.60 -78.11
CA LEU A 218 56.16 41.87 -77.84
C LEU A 218 56.41 40.79 -76.80
N GLU A 219 57.47 39.97 -76.89
CA GLU A 219 57.82 38.95 -75.94
C GLU A 219 58.15 39.58 -74.59
N GLY A 220 58.76 40.72 -74.52
CA GLY A 220 58.98 41.46 -73.25
C GLY A 220 57.69 41.83 -72.56
N ARG A 221 56.59 42.21 -73.28
CA ARG A 221 55.28 42.52 -72.72
C ARG A 221 54.60 41.25 -72.21
N LYS A 222 54.72 40.13 -72.92
CA LYS A 222 54.22 38.84 -72.49
C LYS A 222 54.88 38.40 -71.19
N LEU A 223 56.19 38.57 -71.07
CA LEU A 223 56.94 38.25 -69.83
C LEU A 223 56.45 39.10 -68.66
N ILE A 224 56.25 40.43 -68.85
CA ILE A 224 55.73 41.31 -67.81
C ILE A 224 54.34 40.84 -67.32
N LEU A 225 53.43 40.51 -68.25
CA LEU A 225 52.09 39.98 -67.87
C LEU A 225 52.22 38.70 -67.11
N SER A 226 53.06 37.74 -67.57
CA SER A 226 53.29 36.48 -66.86
C SER A 226 53.83 36.66 -65.40
N GLN A 227 54.78 37.62 -65.25
CA GLN A 227 55.28 37.96 -63.91
C GLN A 227 54.21 38.54 -62.98
N ARG A 228 53.30 39.44 -63.56
CA ARG A 228 52.19 39.96 -62.75
C ARG A 228 51.17 38.89 -62.38
N GLN A 229 50.88 37.98 -63.32
CA GLN A 229 50.00 36.83 -63.05
C GLN A 229 50.55 35.98 -61.90
N GLN A 230 51.85 35.61 -61.97
CA GLN A 230 52.47 34.86 -60.89
C GLN A 230 52.42 35.60 -59.57
N SER A 231 52.57 36.92 -59.52
CA SER A 231 52.48 37.73 -58.32
C SER A 231 51.07 37.70 -57.69
N VAL A 232 50.01 37.75 -58.55
CA VAL A 232 48.62 37.67 -58.18
C VAL A 232 48.35 36.26 -57.55
N GLU A 233 48.70 35.18 -58.29
CA GLU A 233 48.52 33.82 -57.85
C GLU A 233 49.23 33.54 -56.52
N ALA A 234 50.44 34.03 -56.34
CA ALA A 234 51.16 33.89 -55.07
C ALA A 234 50.43 34.57 -53.88
N ARG A 235 49.81 35.77 -54.15
CA ARG A 235 49.04 36.49 -53.10
C ARG A 235 47.71 35.81 -52.81
N GLU A 236 47.03 35.31 -53.83
CA GLU A 236 45.78 34.54 -53.66
C GLU A 236 46.02 33.26 -52.82
N ASN A 237 47.10 32.53 -53.16
CA ASN A 237 47.48 31.35 -52.39
C ASN A 237 47.79 31.69 -50.92
N ASN A 238 48.49 32.84 -50.68
CA ASN A 238 48.75 33.29 -49.30
C ASN A 238 47.45 33.60 -48.54
N LEU A 239 46.47 34.26 -49.21
CA LEU A 239 45.16 34.55 -48.63
C LEU A 239 44.40 33.27 -48.28
N ILE A 240 44.47 32.21 -49.09
CA ILE A 240 43.85 30.92 -48.81
C ILE A 240 44.44 30.35 -47.49
N VAL A 241 45.77 30.39 -47.33
CA VAL A 241 46.47 29.92 -46.09
C VAL A 241 46.02 30.75 -44.88
N LEU A 242 45.94 32.08 -44.99
CA LEU A 242 45.51 32.95 -43.91
C LEU A 242 44.05 32.76 -43.54
N LYS A 243 43.16 32.49 -44.51
CA LYS A 243 41.75 32.17 -44.26
C LYS A 243 41.63 30.85 -43.53
N ALA A 244 42.34 29.81 -43.93
CA ALA A 244 42.38 28.53 -43.19
C ALA A 244 42.92 28.71 -41.77
N ARG A 245 43.87 29.65 -41.59
CA ARG A 245 44.38 29.97 -40.22
C ARG A 245 43.36 30.69 -39.36
N ILE A 246 42.52 31.56 -39.94
CA ILE A 246 41.38 32.16 -39.20
C ILE A 246 40.41 31.11 -38.74
N GLU A 247 39.99 30.18 -39.59
CA GLU A 247 39.10 29.08 -39.22
C GLU A 247 39.68 28.25 -38.07
N GLN A 248 40.97 27.93 -38.11
CA GLN A 248 41.65 27.25 -37.02
C GLN A 248 41.65 28.07 -35.73
N GLN A 249 41.86 29.39 -35.80
CA GLN A 249 41.87 30.24 -34.61
C GLN A 249 40.48 30.45 -34.04
N ASP A 250 39.49 30.54 -34.90
CA ASP A 250 38.07 30.67 -34.50
C ASP A 250 37.62 29.42 -33.73
N ALA A 251 37.91 28.23 -34.25
CA ALA A 251 37.66 26.97 -33.54
C ALA A 251 38.40 26.91 -32.16
N ASN A 252 39.60 27.53 -32.09
CA ASN A 252 40.32 27.64 -30.80
C ASN A 252 39.59 28.60 -29.85
N VAL A 253 39.09 29.74 -30.33
CA VAL A 253 38.30 30.68 -29.51
C VAL A 253 37.04 30.00 -28.98
N GLU A 254 36.28 29.27 -29.82
CA GLU A 254 35.10 28.53 -29.40
C GLU A 254 35.44 27.51 -28.30
N ARG A 255 36.55 26.79 -28.45
CA ARG A 255 37.03 25.85 -27.43
C ARG A 255 37.32 26.53 -26.08
N LEU A 256 37.91 27.73 -26.12
CA LEU A 256 38.25 28.52 -24.92
C LEU A 256 37.00 29.17 -24.31
N VAL A 257 36.01 29.56 -25.12
CA VAL A 257 34.69 29.99 -24.62
C VAL A 257 34.04 28.84 -23.81
N TRP A 258 34.04 27.64 -24.37
CA TRP A 258 33.53 26.47 -23.63
C TRP A 258 34.28 26.22 -22.30
N ARG A 259 35.59 26.35 -22.28
CA ARG A 259 36.36 26.23 -21.02
C ARG A 259 35.98 27.30 -19.99
N LEU A 260 35.76 28.52 -20.42
CA LEU A 260 35.32 29.60 -19.54
C LEU A 260 33.93 29.29 -18.98
N GLU A 261 32.97 28.80 -19.79
CA GLU A 261 31.65 28.41 -19.31
C GLU A 261 31.70 27.24 -18.35
N GLN A 262 32.57 26.26 -18.54
CA GLN A 262 32.79 25.18 -17.61
C GLN A 262 33.35 25.67 -16.28
N ALA A 263 34.33 26.58 -16.29
CA ALA A 263 34.89 27.17 -15.07
C ALA A 263 33.81 27.95 -14.30
N ARG A 264 32.95 28.71 -15.01
CA ARG A 264 31.81 29.42 -14.39
C ARG A 264 30.80 28.48 -13.77
N ARG A 265 30.50 27.35 -14.41
CA ARG A 265 29.60 26.33 -13.89
C ARG A 265 30.20 25.72 -12.61
N ASN A 266 31.46 25.33 -12.64
CA ASN A 266 32.15 24.80 -11.47
C ASN A 266 32.13 25.79 -10.28
N LEU A 267 32.30 27.09 -10.54
CA LEU A 267 32.13 28.10 -9.49
C LEU A 267 30.69 28.18 -8.98
N ALA A 268 29.70 28.13 -9.85
CA ALA A 268 28.31 28.11 -9.44
C ALA A 268 27.99 26.88 -8.58
N ASP A 269 28.59 25.74 -8.89
CA ASP A 269 28.46 24.46 -8.21
C ASP A 269 29.17 24.44 -6.84
N THR A 270 30.02 25.44 -6.50
CA THR A 270 30.52 25.62 -5.12
C THR A 270 29.41 26.00 -4.14
N THR A 271 28.27 26.48 -4.63
CA THR A 271 27.12 26.84 -3.81
C THR A 271 26.00 25.84 -4.04
N LEU A 272 25.84 24.89 -3.11
CA LEU A 272 24.75 23.94 -3.11
C LEU A 272 23.44 24.64 -2.73
N LYS A 273 22.42 24.52 -3.59
CA LYS A 273 21.09 25.14 -3.38
C LYS A 273 20.01 24.07 -3.31
N ALA A 274 18.94 24.38 -2.58
CA ALA A 274 17.75 23.52 -2.54
C ALA A 274 17.03 23.54 -3.90
N PRO A 275 16.77 22.37 -4.51
CA PRO A 275 16.09 22.28 -5.82
C PRO A 275 14.58 22.47 -5.72
N PHE A 276 14.00 22.34 -4.54
CA PHE A 276 12.59 22.57 -4.22
C PHE A 276 12.43 22.94 -2.75
N THR A 277 11.28 23.48 -2.40
CA THR A 277 10.91 23.74 -1.00
C THR A 277 10.61 22.41 -0.32
N GLY A 278 11.29 22.10 0.78
CA GLY A 278 11.15 20.81 1.45
C GLY A 278 11.75 20.79 2.84
N LEU A 279 11.63 19.65 3.51
CA LEU A 279 12.18 19.39 4.82
C LEU A 279 13.55 18.70 4.72
N VAL A 280 14.47 19.13 5.58
CA VAL A 280 15.77 18.47 5.75
C VAL A 280 15.56 17.14 6.46
N GLN A 281 15.86 16.05 5.76
CA GLN A 281 15.80 14.70 6.30
C GLN A 281 17.07 14.36 7.08
N SER A 282 18.25 14.63 6.48
CA SER A 282 19.54 14.42 7.12
C SER A 282 20.56 15.41 6.62
N ARG A 283 21.57 15.69 7.46
CA ARG A 283 22.70 16.52 7.16
C ARG A 283 23.99 15.73 7.44
N SER A 284 24.84 15.64 6.44
CA SER A 284 26.14 14.94 6.53
C SER A 284 27.34 15.89 6.30
N VAL A 285 27.17 17.20 6.52
CA VAL A 285 28.15 18.23 6.26
C VAL A 285 28.28 19.18 7.44
N ASP A 286 29.53 19.57 7.76
CA ASP A 286 29.87 20.54 8.78
C ASP A 286 30.89 21.55 8.25
N LEU A 287 30.95 22.72 8.91
CA LEU A 287 31.92 23.76 8.60
C LEU A 287 33.37 23.23 8.76
N GLY A 288 34.25 23.54 7.82
CA GLY A 288 35.64 23.11 7.81
C GLY A 288 35.86 21.68 7.32
N ARG A 289 34.78 20.96 6.97
CA ARG A 289 34.92 19.62 6.38
C ARG A 289 35.36 19.70 4.92
N SER A 290 36.36 18.93 4.55
CA SER A 290 36.73 18.72 3.14
C SER A 290 35.77 17.71 2.51
N VAL A 291 35.19 18.05 1.38
CA VAL A 291 34.26 17.23 0.61
C VAL A 291 34.80 16.94 -0.78
N SER A 292 34.46 15.77 -1.29
CA SER A 292 34.79 15.35 -2.65
C SER A 292 33.54 15.39 -3.53
N GLY A 293 33.71 15.51 -4.84
CA GLY A 293 32.60 15.36 -5.78
C GLY A 293 31.89 14.01 -5.55
N ASN A 294 30.55 14.02 -5.51
CA ASN A 294 29.64 12.91 -5.18
C ASN A 294 29.41 12.61 -3.69
N ASP A 295 30.09 13.28 -2.75
CA ASP A 295 29.72 13.13 -1.33
C ASP A 295 28.30 13.63 -1.09
N THR A 296 27.46 12.82 -0.47
CA THR A 296 26.10 13.25 -0.07
C THR A 296 26.22 14.20 1.11
N LEU A 297 25.71 15.42 0.94
CA LEU A 297 25.78 16.48 1.94
C LEU A 297 24.45 16.65 2.68
N VAL A 298 23.35 16.54 1.99
CA VAL A 298 22.00 16.83 2.52
C VAL A 298 21.00 15.93 1.81
N SER A 299 20.07 15.36 2.58
CA SER A 299 18.88 14.72 2.03
C SER A 299 17.66 15.59 2.31
N LEU A 300 16.88 15.89 1.28
CA LEU A 300 15.65 16.69 1.33
C LEU A 300 14.47 15.88 0.86
N TYR A 301 13.30 16.08 1.46
CA TYR A 301 12.06 15.55 0.95
C TYR A 301 10.93 16.60 0.94
N ASP A 302 9.97 16.39 0.07
CA ASP A 302 8.79 17.25 -0.05
C ASP A 302 7.68 16.74 0.89
N PRO A 303 7.33 17.50 1.95
CA PRO A 303 6.31 17.08 2.92
C PRO A 303 4.88 17.15 2.37
N ASP A 304 4.65 17.89 1.29
CA ASP A 304 3.32 18.04 0.70
C ASP A 304 3.01 16.92 -0.30
N GLN A 305 4.03 16.19 -0.75
CA GLN A 305 3.89 15.08 -1.67
C GLN A 305 4.24 13.75 -0.98
N MET A 306 3.27 13.23 -0.23
CA MET A 306 3.44 11.98 0.50
C MET A 306 2.69 10.84 -0.19
N ASP A 307 3.35 9.71 -0.36
CA ASP A 307 2.77 8.47 -0.84
C ASP A 307 2.69 7.45 0.29
N VAL A 308 1.67 6.65 0.30
CA VAL A 308 1.63 5.43 1.12
C VAL A 308 1.89 4.24 0.23
N ARG A 309 2.91 3.48 0.57
CA ARG A 309 3.28 2.23 -0.08
C ARG A 309 2.72 1.06 0.71
N PHE A 310 1.97 0.19 0.06
CA PHE A 310 1.39 -1.01 0.64
C PHE A 310 1.36 -2.16 -0.37
N THR A 311 1.20 -3.37 0.13
CA THR A 311 1.23 -4.58 -0.70
C THR A 311 -0.14 -5.23 -0.71
N LEU A 312 -0.62 -5.57 -1.90
CA LEU A 312 -1.79 -6.41 -2.13
C LEU A 312 -1.35 -7.83 -2.44
N SER A 313 -2.00 -8.82 -1.84
CA SER A 313 -1.84 -10.21 -2.27
C SER A 313 -2.46 -10.40 -3.67
N ASP A 314 -2.03 -11.43 -4.40
CA ASP A 314 -2.55 -11.75 -5.73
C ASP A 314 -4.07 -11.88 -5.73
N THR A 315 -4.64 -12.50 -4.70
CA THR A 315 -6.09 -12.67 -4.54
C THR A 315 -6.80 -11.33 -4.32
N GLN A 316 -6.23 -10.42 -3.51
CA GLN A 316 -6.78 -9.08 -3.26
C GLN A 316 -6.68 -8.23 -4.52
N TYR A 317 -5.53 -8.27 -5.19
CA TYR A 317 -5.31 -7.55 -6.44
C TYR A 317 -6.30 -8.01 -7.53
N GLY A 318 -6.44 -9.33 -7.74
CA GLY A 318 -7.38 -9.91 -8.70
C GLY A 318 -8.83 -9.49 -8.45
N ARG A 319 -9.25 -9.38 -7.16
CA ARG A 319 -10.59 -8.89 -6.81
C ARG A 319 -10.78 -7.41 -7.14
N LEU A 320 -9.74 -6.60 -6.91
CA LEU A 320 -9.81 -5.14 -7.08
C LEU A 320 -9.73 -4.69 -8.55
N ILE A 321 -9.13 -5.48 -9.46
CA ILE A 321 -9.01 -5.18 -10.89
C ILE A 321 -10.08 -5.83 -11.78
N SER A 322 -11.12 -6.44 -11.17
CA SER A 322 -12.21 -7.05 -11.97
C SER A 322 -12.84 -6.02 -12.93
N LYS A 323 -13.46 -6.51 -14.03
CA LYS A 323 -13.84 -5.75 -15.24
C LYS A 323 -14.51 -4.39 -15.04
N ASP A 324 -15.18 -4.17 -13.90
CA ASP A 324 -15.88 -2.93 -13.58
C ASP A 324 -15.16 -2.06 -12.54
N ASN A 325 -14.00 -2.46 -12.04
CA ASN A 325 -13.29 -1.81 -10.96
C ASN A 325 -11.87 -1.44 -11.38
N LYS A 326 -11.58 -0.15 -11.47
CA LYS A 326 -10.21 0.34 -11.63
C LYS A 326 -9.57 0.48 -10.26
N LEU A 327 -8.37 -0.09 -10.09
CA LEU A 327 -7.59 0.09 -8.86
C LEU A 327 -7.03 1.52 -8.79
N VAL A 328 -6.45 2.01 -9.89
CA VAL A 328 -5.94 3.38 -10.01
C VAL A 328 -7.11 4.37 -10.03
N GLY A 329 -6.99 5.43 -9.24
CA GLY A 329 -8.03 6.45 -9.02
C GLY A 329 -8.96 6.14 -7.85
N ARG A 330 -8.80 4.98 -7.19
CA ARG A 330 -9.62 4.61 -6.03
C ARG A 330 -9.24 5.41 -4.81
N LYS A 331 -10.23 5.98 -4.14
CA LYS A 331 -10.07 6.67 -2.86
C LYS A 331 -9.99 5.64 -1.74
N ILE A 332 -9.03 5.85 -0.84
CA ILE A 332 -8.79 5.03 0.33
C ILE A 332 -8.62 5.92 1.56
N ASN A 333 -8.89 5.36 2.73
CA ASN A 333 -8.62 6.05 3.99
C ASN A 333 -7.33 5.53 4.59
N VAL A 334 -6.50 6.45 5.04
CA VAL A 334 -5.21 6.20 5.69
C VAL A 334 -5.34 6.61 7.15
N ASN A 335 -5.25 5.65 8.03
CA ASN A 335 -5.39 5.85 9.48
C ASN A 335 -4.03 5.75 10.16
N TRP A 336 -3.60 6.85 10.74
CA TRP A 336 -2.41 6.87 11.59
C TRP A 336 -2.83 6.79 13.05
N LYS A 337 -2.46 5.70 13.70
CA LYS A 337 -2.77 5.45 15.13
C LYS A 337 -1.64 6.00 16.00
N LEU A 338 -1.94 7.01 16.78
CA LEU A 338 -1.05 7.66 17.74
C LEU A 338 -1.56 7.37 19.16
N GLY A 339 -1.29 6.19 19.70
CA GLY A 339 -1.91 5.74 20.94
C GLY A 339 -3.43 5.69 20.79
N ASP A 340 -4.14 6.47 21.61
CA ASP A 340 -5.61 6.50 21.59
C ASP A 340 -6.19 7.44 20.52
N VAL A 341 -5.34 8.23 19.85
CA VAL A 341 -5.77 9.17 18.80
C VAL A 341 -5.56 8.55 17.43
N VAL A 342 -6.60 8.53 16.60
CA VAL A 342 -6.53 8.11 15.22
C VAL A 342 -6.66 9.34 14.31
N GLN A 343 -5.62 9.61 13.54
CA GLN A 343 -5.66 10.63 12.48
C GLN A 343 -5.97 9.94 11.16
N SER A 344 -7.09 10.33 10.54
CA SER A 344 -7.53 9.78 9.26
C SER A 344 -7.27 10.79 8.15
N HIS A 345 -6.62 10.32 7.08
CA HIS A 345 -6.34 11.08 5.88
C HIS A 345 -6.94 10.35 4.67
N GLN A 346 -7.31 11.12 3.67
CA GLN A 346 -7.72 10.53 2.39
C GLN A 346 -6.51 10.37 1.49
N ALA A 347 -6.48 9.27 0.74
CA ALA A 347 -5.48 9.04 -0.29
C ALA A 347 -6.13 8.48 -1.55
N ILE A 348 -5.47 8.64 -2.68
CA ILE A 348 -5.91 8.14 -3.99
C ILE A 348 -4.83 7.22 -4.51
N ILE A 349 -5.19 6.02 -4.92
CA ILE A 349 -4.26 5.09 -5.56
C ILE A 349 -3.86 5.67 -6.92
N GLU A 350 -2.58 6.02 -7.08
CA GLU A 350 -2.06 6.60 -8.32
C GLU A 350 -1.39 5.58 -9.22
N ARG A 351 -0.66 4.65 -8.64
CA ARG A 351 0.16 3.72 -9.40
C ARG A 351 0.30 2.36 -8.72
N VAL A 352 0.58 1.38 -9.54
CA VAL A 352 0.87 -0.01 -9.14
C VAL A 352 2.26 -0.34 -9.63
N ALA A 353 3.06 -1.01 -8.82
CA ALA A 353 4.39 -1.44 -9.24
C ALA A 353 4.30 -2.38 -10.45
N PRO A 354 5.21 -2.26 -11.42
CA PRO A 354 5.22 -3.14 -12.59
C PRO A 354 5.70 -4.55 -12.28
N GLU A 355 6.36 -4.73 -11.15
CA GLU A 355 6.95 -6.00 -10.73
C GLU A 355 6.25 -6.54 -9.49
N VAL A 356 6.13 -7.86 -9.41
CA VAL A 356 5.68 -8.57 -8.21
C VAL A 356 6.90 -8.75 -7.30
N ASN A 357 6.80 -8.33 -6.07
CA ASN A 357 7.88 -8.51 -5.11
C ASN A 357 7.96 -9.99 -4.71
N ALA A 358 8.99 -10.68 -5.20
CA ALA A 358 9.21 -12.10 -4.96
C ALA A 358 9.40 -12.46 -3.46
N ALA A 359 9.88 -11.51 -2.65
CA ALA A 359 10.10 -11.74 -1.22
C ALA A 359 8.78 -11.77 -0.42
N ASN A 360 7.78 -10.99 -0.84
CA ASN A 360 6.51 -10.85 -0.13
C ASN A 360 5.33 -11.46 -0.88
N GLY A 361 5.53 -11.98 -2.10
CA GLY A 361 4.50 -12.60 -2.93
C GLY A 361 3.33 -11.69 -3.23
N GLY A 362 3.55 -10.37 -3.38
CA GLY A 362 2.49 -9.41 -3.56
C GLY A 362 2.85 -8.25 -4.48
N ILE A 363 1.84 -7.50 -4.85
CA ILE A 363 1.95 -6.36 -5.77
C ILE A 363 1.98 -5.08 -4.94
N GLU A 364 3.04 -4.29 -5.10
CA GLU A 364 3.15 -3.00 -4.43
C GLU A 364 2.24 -1.96 -5.10
N VAL A 365 1.56 -1.21 -4.27
CA VAL A 365 0.64 -0.14 -4.67
C VAL A 365 1.01 1.14 -3.94
N TYR A 366 0.91 2.24 -4.66
CA TYR A 366 1.22 3.57 -4.14
C TYR A 366 -0.03 4.44 -4.20
N ALA A 367 -0.36 5.03 -3.07
CA ALA A 367 -1.47 5.95 -2.96
C ALA A 367 -0.97 7.32 -2.52
N ARG A 368 -1.32 8.37 -3.28
CA ARG A 368 -1.03 9.76 -2.95
C ARG A 368 -1.94 10.22 -1.83
N VAL A 369 -1.36 10.67 -0.73
CA VAL A 369 -2.08 11.28 0.38
C VAL A 369 -2.47 12.71 0.01
N ALA A 370 -3.63 13.16 0.46
CA ALA A 370 -4.08 14.52 0.25
C ALA A 370 -3.08 15.53 0.85
N GLU A 371 -2.90 16.65 0.17
CA GLU A 371 -2.02 17.74 0.62
C GLU A 371 -2.38 18.23 2.02
N GLY A 372 -1.37 18.70 2.76
CA GLY A 372 -1.55 19.16 4.13
C GLY A 372 -1.64 18.04 5.17
N SER A 373 -1.41 16.79 4.77
CA SER A 373 -1.27 15.69 5.72
C SER A 373 0.02 15.91 6.53
N ARG A 374 -0.09 15.91 7.85
CA ARG A 374 1.09 16.01 8.75
C ARG A 374 1.79 14.67 8.96
N LEU A 375 1.66 13.77 8.00
CA LEU A 375 2.33 12.47 8.03
C LEU A 375 3.83 12.64 7.82
N ARG A 376 4.60 11.80 8.47
CA ARG A 376 6.07 11.79 8.35
C ARG A 376 6.51 10.55 7.57
N THR A 377 7.60 10.67 6.84
CA THR A 377 8.24 9.51 6.17
C THR A 377 8.58 8.43 7.20
N GLY A 378 8.39 7.16 6.82
CA GLY A 378 8.61 6.03 7.71
C GLY A 378 7.43 5.71 8.64
N THR A 379 6.37 6.53 8.66
CA THR A 379 5.17 6.26 9.47
C THR A 379 4.46 5.00 8.97
N PHE A 380 4.16 4.09 9.89
CA PHE A 380 3.34 2.92 9.62
C PHE A 380 1.85 3.27 9.79
N VAL A 381 1.04 2.95 8.80
CA VAL A 381 -0.37 3.33 8.74
C VAL A 381 -1.25 2.14 8.40
N GLU A 382 -2.47 2.18 8.89
CA GLU A 382 -3.55 1.28 8.52
C GLU A 382 -4.33 1.90 7.34
N LEU A 383 -4.62 1.08 6.35
CA LEU A 383 -5.31 1.48 5.14
C LEU A 383 -6.67 0.78 5.07
N VAL A 384 -7.69 1.55 4.83
CA VAL A 384 -9.04 1.04 4.60
C VAL A 384 -9.35 1.22 3.12
N VAL A 385 -9.25 0.11 2.39
CA VAL A 385 -9.46 0.06 0.94
C VAL A 385 -10.82 -0.53 0.64
N PRO A 386 -11.75 0.20 0.02
CA PRO A 386 -13.02 -0.37 -0.41
C PRO A 386 -12.80 -1.51 -1.41
N ASP A 387 -13.37 -2.69 -1.16
CA ASP A 387 -13.35 -3.84 -2.07
C ASP A 387 -14.30 -3.60 -3.27
N LYS A 388 -14.53 -4.60 -4.08
CA LYS A 388 -15.58 -4.57 -5.10
C LYS A 388 -16.96 -4.57 -4.46
N ILE A 389 -17.94 -4.09 -5.19
CA ILE A 389 -19.35 -4.17 -4.79
C ILE A 389 -19.84 -5.59 -5.08
N TYR A 390 -20.36 -6.24 -4.05
CA TYR A 390 -21.02 -7.53 -4.14
C TYR A 390 -22.55 -7.28 -4.19
N LYS A 391 -23.14 -7.48 -5.36
CA LYS A 391 -24.56 -7.23 -5.59
C LYS A 391 -25.43 -8.35 -5.04
N ASP A 392 -26.64 -8.00 -4.60
CA ASP A 392 -27.68 -8.93 -4.16
C ASP A 392 -27.22 -9.95 -3.10
N THR A 393 -26.36 -9.53 -2.18
CA THR A 393 -25.82 -10.40 -1.13
C THR A 393 -26.54 -10.22 0.20
N ILE A 394 -26.43 -11.24 1.03
CA ILE A 394 -26.94 -11.23 2.42
C ILE A 394 -25.75 -11.44 3.33
N GLU A 395 -25.63 -10.59 4.35
CA GLU A 395 -24.64 -10.74 5.40
C GLU A 395 -25.17 -11.63 6.52
N VAL A 396 -24.43 -12.69 6.83
CA VAL A 396 -24.75 -13.61 7.92
C VAL A 396 -23.53 -13.84 8.80
N PRO A 397 -23.70 -14.09 10.12
CA PRO A 397 -22.57 -14.49 10.96
C PRO A 397 -21.91 -15.77 10.44
N GLN A 398 -20.58 -15.87 10.54
CA GLN A 398 -19.85 -17.08 10.13
C GLN A 398 -20.35 -18.33 10.86
N ALA A 399 -20.85 -18.18 12.10
CA ALA A 399 -21.46 -19.25 12.88
C ALA A 399 -22.69 -19.88 12.21
N ALA A 400 -23.41 -19.14 11.35
CA ALA A 400 -24.57 -19.63 10.62
C ALA A 400 -24.21 -20.52 9.42
N LEU A 401 -22.92 -20.52 9.00
CA LEU A 401 -22.45 -21.29 7.87
C LEU A 401 -21.96 -22.68 8.29
N TYR A 402 -22.49 -23.72 7.68
CA TYR A 402 -22.16 -25.10 7.93
C TYR A 402 -21.44 -25.69 6.71
N GLY A 403 -20.32 -26.37 6.97
CA GLY A 403 -19.55 -27.03 5.90
C GLY A 403 -19.05 -26.08 4.80
N GLY A 404 -19.02 -24.75 5.06
CA GLY A 404 -18.55 -23.76 4.10
C GLY A 404 -19.50 -23.38 2.96
N SER A 405 -20.64 -24.06 2.83
CA SER A 405 -21.55 -23.85 1.68
C SER A 405 -23.05 -24.03 2.02
N ARG A 406 -23.40 -24.13 3.30
CA ARG A 406 -24.77 -24.37 3.69
C ARG A 406 -25.20 -23.49 4.84
N VAL A 407 -26.41 -22.93 4.76
CA VAL A 407 -27.11 -22.30 5.88
C VAL A 407 -28.43 -23.01 6.15
N TYR A 408 -29.02 -22.75 7.29
CA TYR A 408 -30.37 -23.27 7.58
C TYR A 408 -31.35 -22.13 7.66
N ILE A 409 -32.55 -22.38 7.12
CA ILE A 409 -33.68 -21.47 7.14
C ILE A 409 -34.77 -21.98 8.05
N ASN A 410 -35.55 -21.06 8.63
CA ASN A 410 -36.74 -21.37 9.35
C ASN A 410 -37.93 -21.41 8.39
N ARG A 411 -38.51 -22.59 8.16
CA ARG A 411 -39.73 -22.74 7.38
C ARG A 411 -40.78 -23.40 8.24
N ASN A 412 -41.84 -22.64 8.58
CA ASN A 412 -42.95 -23.11 9.41
C ASN A 412 -42.49 -23.69 10.78
N GLY A 413 -41.51 -23.05 11.44
CA GLY A 413 -41.01 -23.52 12.74
C GLY A 413 -40.08 -24.75 12.67
N ARG A 414 -39.61 -25.13 11.47
CA ARG A 414 -38.73 -26.25 11.24
C ARG A 414 -37.46 -25.82 10.48
N MET A 415 -36.35 -26.43 10.82
CA MET A 415 -35.04 -26.20 10.21
C MET A 415 -34.98 -26.88 8.83
N GLN A 416 -34.67 -26.11 7.77
CA GLN A 416 -34.39 -26.62 6.44
C GLN A 416 -33.04 -26.20 5.94
N PRO A 417 -32.24 -27.11 5.37
CA PRO A 417 -30.96 -26.76 4.78
C PRO A 417 -31.15 -26.02 3.46
N GLN A 418 -30.34 -25.01 3.23
CA GLN A 418 -30.24 -24.26 1.99
C GLN A 418 -28.76 -24.16 1.61
N ASP A 419 -28.40 -24.69 0.47
CA ASP A 419 -27.04 -24.55 -0.07
C ASP A 419 -26.87 -23.14 -0.63
N VAL A 420 -25.71 -22.55 -0.37
CA VAL A 420 -25.39 -21.16 -0.70
C VAL A 420 -23.96 -21.06 -1.22
N SER A 421 -23.74 -20.08 -2.09
CA SER A 421 -22.42 -19.70 -2.54
C SER A 421 -21.89 -18.58 -1.66
N VAL A 422 -20.68 -18.76 -1.08
CA VAL A 422 -19.99 -17.73 -0.32
C VAL A 422 -19.32 -16.79 -1.28
N MET A 423 -19.66 -15.50 -1.21
CA MET A 423 -19.13 -14.44 -2.06
C MET A 423 -17.89 -13.78 -1.44
N ALA A 424 -17.89 -13.57 -0.10
CA ALA A 424 -16.77 -13.02 0.63
C ALA A 424 -16.84 -13.34 2.12
N TYR A 425 -15.67 -13.40 2.77
CA TYR A 425 -15.53 -13.49 4.24
C TYR A 425 -15.14 -12.11 4.78
N LEU A 426 -15.83 -11.64 5.82
CA LEU A 426 -15.66 -10.32 6.43
C LEU A 426 -15.30 -10.41 7.92
N GLY A 427 -14.36 -11.27 8.28
CA GLY A 427 -14.04 -11.57 9.67
C GLY A 427 -15.12 -12.43 10.30
N ASP A 428 -15.92 -11.87 11.21
CA ASP A 428 -16.98 -12.62 11.93
C ASP A 428 -18.24 -12.86 11.11
N THR A 429 -18.38 -12.23 9.96
CA THR A 429 -19.52 -12.35 9.05
C THR A 429 -19.10 -12.83 7.66
N VAL A 430 -20.08 -13.33 6.91
CA VAL A 430 -19.91 -13.88 5.57
C VAL A 430 -20.97 -13.31 4.66
N LEU A 431 -20.58 -12.89 3.46
CA LEU A 431 -21.52 -12.55 2.39
C LEU A 431 -21.85 -13.80 1.59
N ILE A 432 -23.14 -14.13 1.55
CA ILE A 432 -23.68 -15.22 0.75
C ILE A 432 -24.53 -14.68 -0.39
N ASP A 433 -24.64 -15.45 -1.46
CA ASP A 433 -25.52 -15.13 -2.58
C ASP A 433 -26.97 -15.05 -2.10
N GLY A 434 -27.56 -13.87 -2.17
CA GLY A 434 -28.95 -13.63 -1.76
C GLY A 434 -29.97 -14.09 -2.79
N THR A 435 -29.59 -14.35 -4.04
CA THR A 435 -30.56 -14.68 -5.13
C THR A 435 -31.27 -16.01 -4.90
N VAL A 436 -30.68 -16.89 -4.11
CA VAL A 436 -31.29 -18.21 -3.77
C VAL A 436 -32.40 -18.15 -2.72
N PHE A 437 -32.60 -16.98 -2.08
CA PHE A 437 -33.62 -16.83 -1.04
C PHE A 437 -34.85 -16.07 -1.54
N GLU A 438 -36.00 -16.50 -1.13
CA GLU A 438 -37.24 -15.71 -1.32
C GLU A 438 -37.27 -14.50 -0.37
N PRO A 439 -37.96 -13.41 -0.74
CA PRO A 439 -38.14 -12.27 0.16
C PRO A 439 -38.75 -12.71 1.51
N ALA A 440 -38.20 -12.19 2.61
CA ALA A 440 -38.59 -12.48 3.97
C ALA A 440 -38.31 -13.91 4.48
N THR A 441 -37.49 -14.72 3.77
CA THR A 441 -36.98 -15.98 4.31
C THR A 441 -36.18 -15.71 5.59
N GLU A 442 -36.40 -16.48 6.64
CA GLU A 442 -35.69 -16.35 7.91
C GLU A 442 -34.46 -17.27 7.93
N ILE A 443 -33.29 -16.69 7.95
CA ILE A 443 -32.02 -17.42 8.07
C ILE A 443 -31.67 -17.59 9.55
N ILE A 444 -31.31 -18.80 9.96
CA ILE A 444 -30.91 -19.12 11.32
C ILE A 444 -29.48 -18.65 11.53
N THR A 445 -29.27 -17.74 12.48
CA THR A 445 -27.97 -17.15 12.78
C THR A 445 -27.25 -17.83 13.95
N THR A 446 -27.99 -18.57 14.77
CA THR A 446 -27.42 -19.34 15.91
C THR A 446 -26.91 -20.69 15.43
N ARG A 447 -25.69 -21.05 15.82
CA ARG A 447 -25.12 -22.39 15.53
C ARG A 447 -25.78 -23.45 16.38
N VAL A 448 -26.40 -24.44 15.76
CA VAL A 448 -26.96 -25.62 16.40
C VAL A 448 -26.02 -26.81 16.17
N ALA A 449 -25.54 -27.46 17.26
CA ALA A 449 -24.56 -28.54 17.15
C ALA A 449 -25.10 -29.77 16.39
N GLU A 450 -26.39 -30.08 16.58
CA GLU A 450 -27.11 -31.23 15.96
C GLU A 450 -27.97 -30.75 14.79
N ALA A 451 -27.50 -29.72 14.02
CA ALA A 451 -28.29 -29.17 12.92
C ALA A 451 -28.66 -30.23 11.88
N GLY A 452 -29.92 -30.35 11.58
CA GLY A 452 -30.45 -31.29 10.61
C GLY A 452 -31.82 -30.89 10.08
N PRO A 453 -32.21 -31.44 8.94
CA PRO A 453 -33.53 -31.13 8.37
C PRO A 453 -34.68 -31.59 9.29
N GLY A 454 -35.68 -30.74 9.44
CA GLY A 454 -36.94 -31.05 10.16
C GLY A 454 -36.88 -30.78 11.67
N LEU A 455 -35.76 -30.36 12.27
CA LEU A 455 -35.70 -30.01 13.70
C LEU A 455 -36.65 -28.87 14.02
N LYS A 456 -37.40 -29.02 15.14
CA LYS A 456 -38.33 -28.03 15.60
C LYS A 456 -37.63 -26.84 16.24
N LEU A 457 -38.00 -25.65 15.81
CA LEU A 457 -37.39 -24.40 16.25
C LEU A 457 -38.32 -23.60 17.12
N VAL A 458 -37.76 -22.89 18.07
CA VAL A 458 -38.43 -21.86 18.86
C VAL A 458 -37.62 -20.55 18.68
N VAL A 459 -38.29 -19.52 18.21
CA VAL A 459 -37.67 -18.17 18.10
C VAL A 459 -38.09 -17.39 19.34
N PRO A 460 -37.17 -17.08 20.26
CA PRO A 460 -37.45 -16.33 21.47
C PRO A 460 -38.07 -14.97 21.12
N GLY A 461 -39.22 -14.67 21.74
CA GLY A 461 -39.95 -13.42 21.49
C GLY A 461 -41.23 -13.55 20.65
N ARG A 462 -41.41 -14.62 19.89
CA ARG A 462 -42.67 -14.87 19.10
C ARG A 462 -43.73 -15.64 19.87
N GLU A 463 -43.40 -16.38 20.93
CA GLU A 463 -44.38 -17.15 21.73
C GLU A 463 -45.39 -16.25 22.46
N LYS A 464 -45.05 -14.99 22.73
CA LYS A 464 -45.98 -14.07 23.40
C LYS A 464 -47.07 -13.48 22.48
N GLN A 465 -46.87 -13.49 21.18
CA GLN A 465 -47.86 -12.95 20.24
C GLN A 465 -48.94 -13.98 19.84
N SER A 466 -48.57 -15.26 19.68
CA SER A 466 -49.56 -16.29 19.34
C SER A 466 -50.47 -16.67 20.52
N ALA A 467 -50.07 -16.43 21.78
CA ALA A 467 -50.90 -16.65 22.97
C ALA A 467 -51.83 -15.48 23.29
N SER A 468 -51.55 -14.26 22.76
CA SER A 468 -52.41 -13.09 22.89
C SER A 468 -53.54 -13.08 21.86
N ASP A 469 -53.29 -13.60 20.64
CA ASP A 469 -54.29 -13.66 19.57
C ASP A 469 -55.29 -14.80 19.76
N ALA A 470 -54.94 -15.89 20.47
CA ALA A 470 -55.86 -16.97 20.85
C ALA A 470 -56.77 -16.60 22.03
N LYS A 471 -56.46 -15.55 22.80
CA LYS A 471 -57.30 -15.05 23.92
C LYS A 471 -58.23 -13.90 23.51
N GLY A 472 -58.02 -13.32 22.34
CA GLY A 472 -58.83 -12.19 21.81
C GLY A 472 -60.06 -12.58 21.02
N GLN A 473 -60.25 -13.88 20.68
CA GLN A 473 -61.37 -14.30 19.83
C GLN A 473 -62.58 -14.87 20.56
N ASN A 474 -62.59 -14.93 21.90
CA ASN A 474 -63.69 -15.53 22.65
C ASN A 474 -64.44 -14.57 23.57
N MET A 475 -64.41 -13.25 23.31
CA MET A 475 -65.23 -12.29 24.06
C MET A 475 -65.81 -11.19 23.17
N ASN A 476 -66.64 -11.54 22.27
CA ASN A 476 -67.58 -10.55 21.65
C ASN A 476 -68.82 -11.24 21.10
N SER A 477 -69.69 -11.67 21.98
CA SER A 477 -71.11 -11.79 21.73
C SER A 477 -71.85 -11.63 23.06
N VAL A 478 -72.39 -10.46 23.31
CA VAL A 478 -73.67 -10.23 23.98
C VAL A 478 -73.84 -8.74 24.34
N GLY A 479 -74.84 -8.13 23.70
CA GLY A 479 -75.67 -7.06 24.23
C GLY A 479 -75.12 -5.63 24.29
N GLY A 480 -75.45 -4.72 23.50
CA GLY A 480 -76.75 -4.12 23.33
C GLY A 480 -76.85 -2.76 24.06
N LYS A 481 -77.07 -1.70 23.26
CA LYS A 481 -77.86 -0.49 23.49
C LYS A 481 -77.33 0.71 24.30
N ARG A 482 -77.24 1.82 23.55
CA ARG A 482 -77.67 3.21 23.90
C ARG A 482 -76.87 3.93 25.01
N ALA A 483 -76.41 5.14 24.89
CA ALA A 483 -76.98 6.40 24.35
C ALA A 483 -75.93 7.54 24.52
N THR A 484 -76.07 8.44 23.56
CA THR A 484 -76.01 9.92 23.65
C THR A 484 -74.99 10.66 24.48
N GLY A 485 -74.27 11.53 23.78
CA GLY A 485 -74.20 12.95 24.13
C GLY A 485 -72.82 13.35 24.67
N GLU A 486 -72.12 14.15 24.10
CA GLU A 486 -72.12 15.58 24.08
C GLU A 486 -70.76 16.17 23.86
N LYS A 487 -70.72 17.11 23.03
CA LYS A 487 -69.73 18.09 22.61
C LYS A 487 -68.80 18.63 23.71
N SER A 488 -67.56 18.90 23.36
CA SER A 488 -67.01 20.29 23.46
C SER A 488 -65.57 20.37 23.06
N LYS A 489 -65.32 21.14 22.01
CA LYS A 489 -64.44 22.31 21.82
C LYS A 489 -62.93 22.13 22.08
N ALA A 490 -62.17 22.09 21.02
CA ALA A 490 -61.43 23.23 20.45
C ALA A 490 -60.38 23.87 21.34
N ALA A 491 -59.10 23.75 20.94
CA ALA A 491 -58.18 24.88 20.82
C ALA A 491 -56.93 24.48 19.98
N ARG A 492 -56.98 24.95 18.83
CA ARG A 492 -56.01 25.46 17.89
C ARG A 492 -54.99 26.39 18.56
N LYS A 493 -53.70 26.21 18.32
CA LYS A 493 -52.77 27.29 18.14
C LYS A 493 -51.58 26.88 17.27
N GLU A 494 -51.60 27.47 16.12
CA GLU A 494 -50.50 27.65 15.18
C GLU A 494 -49.58 28.82 15.62
N PRO A 495 -48.63 29.29 14.80
CA PRO A 495 -47.17 29.17 14.99
C PRO A 495 -46.54 30.55 15.25
N VAL A 496 -45.30 30.60 15.63
CA VAL A 496 -44.55 31.87 15.66
C VAL A 496 -43.34 31.75 14.74
N LYS A 497 -43.41 32.68 13.81
CA LYS A 497 -42.38 33.15 12.89
C LYS A 497 -41.24 33.90 13.61
N GLY A 498 -40.12 33.88 12.98
CA GLY A 498 -39.37 35.12 12.71
C GLY A 498 -38.04 35.20 13.40
N VAL A 499 -37.09 35.49 12.63
CA VAL A 499 -36.30 36.73 12.36
C VAL A 499 -34.83 36.43 12.67
N ALA A 500 -33.83 36.74 11.97
CA ALA A 500 -33.42 37.52 10.81
C ALA A 500 -31.94 37.43 10.69
N SER A 501 -31.40 37.43 9.51
CA SER A 501 -30.02 37.79 9.18
C SER A 501 -29.88 39.32 9.26
N PRO A 502 -28.70 39.85 9.52
CA PRO A 502 -28.24 41.02 8.81
C PRO A 502 -26.73 40.99 8.48
N PRO A 503 -26.17 42.07 7.92
CA PRO A 503 -25.88 42.15 6.50
C PRO A 503 -24.38 42.35 6.22
N ASN A 504 -24.09 42.19 4.96
CA ASN A 504 -22.92 42.62 4.20
C ASN A 504 -22.54 44.09 4.46
N ASN A 505 -21.25 44.39 4.64
CA ASN A 505 -20.73 45.69 4.32
C ASN A 505 -19.36 45.57 3.65
N ALA A 506 -19.38 45.99 2.42
CA ALA A 506 -18.23 46.23 1.56
C ALA A 506 -17.65 47.63 1.88
N ASP A 507 -16.44 47.84 1.40
CA ASP A 507 -15.73 49.10 1.14
C ASP A 507 -15.02 49.84 2.29
N GLN A 508 -13.72 49.91 2.17
CA GLN A 508 -12.95 51.13 1.90
C GLN A 508 -11.45 50.95 2.03
N GLU A 509 -10.80 51.15 0.87
CA GLU A 509 -9.69 52.09 0.61
C GLU A 509 -8.35 51.92 1.39
N ALA A 510 -7.30 51.52 0.66
CA ALA A 510 -6.31 52.40 0.00
C ALA A 510 -5.35 53.15 0.91
N LYS A 511 -4.07 53.03 0.60
CA LYS A 511 -2.89 53.84 0.94
C LYS A 511 -2.12 53.46 2.20
N GLN A 512 -1.06 52.77 2.07
CA GLN A 512 0.33 53.27 2.01
C GLN A 512 1.29 52.16 1.59
#